data_2b7f8a5cd9de89169342016a628925a3
#
_entry.id   2b7f8a5cd9de89169342016a628925a3
#
_cell.length_a   1.000
_cell.length_b   1.000
_cell.length_c   1.000
_cell.angle_alpha   90.00
_cell.angle_beta   90.00
_cell.angle_gamma   90.00
#
_symmetry.space_group_name_H-M   'P 1'
#
loop_
_entity.id
_entity.type
_entity.pdbx_description
1 polymer ?
#
loop_
_entity_poly.entity_id
_entity_poly.type
_entity_poly.pdbx_seq_one_letter_code
_entity_poly.pdbx_strand_id
1 'polypeptide(L)'
;MPRIYADNAATTKISQTAMKAMISAMENSYGNPSSMHQIGMAANDALQTAREQIARCLGCMPKEIFFTSGGTESDNQAIVSAAMLGAKQNKRHIISTAFEHHAVLHTLRRLKEQGFEIQLLDVGAEGNITAAQVEEAIRPDTCLVTVMFANNEIGSVLPIAEIGEVCRAHGVLFHTDAVQAAGHIPVNVKKQNIDMLSLSAHKFHGPRGIGALYVKRGIELTSLMEGGGQERGKRPGTENLPAIMGMAAALKEECTLMEQNEAKVTAMRDRLIQGLSQIPYSILNGPREKRLPGNVNFCFEGVSGESLLLLLDSRGICASSGSACASGALDPSHVLLSLGLAPEIAQGSLRISLDISNTEEEIDYMLEVIPQVVEQLRGMSDDWRKKHCED
;
A
#
# COMPACT_ATOMS: atom_id res chain seq x y z
N MET A 1 12.92 -26.91 8.32
CA MET A 1 11.56 -26.72 7.80
C MET A 1 11.59 -25.74 6.64
N PRO A 2 10.70 -25.82 5.65
CA PRO A 2 10.57 -24.76 4.67
C PRO A 2 10.24 -23.45 5.38
N ARG A 3 10.77 -22.31 4.86
CA ARG A 3 10.48 -21.00 5.43
C ARG A 3 9.05 -20.58 5.07
N ILE A 4 8.32 -20.10 6.06
CA ILE A 4 7.00 -19.49 5.91
C ILE A 4 7.19 -18.01 5.59
N TYR A 5 6.78 -17.58 4.40
CA TYR A 5 6.83 -16.17 4.03
C TYR A 5 5.49 -15.51 4.36
N ALA A 6 5.49 -14.66 5.37
CA ALA A 6 4.33 -13.96 5.89
C ALA A 6 4.55 -12.43 5.97
N ASP A 7 5.31 -11.89 4.98
CA ASP A 7 5.62 -10.45 4.85
C ASP A 7 5.23 -9.89 3.46
N ASN A 8 4.09 -10.36 2.93
CA ASN A 8 3.61 -9.96 1.60
C ASN A 8 3.23 -8.48 1.49
N ALA A 9 2.89 -7.80 2.58
CA ALA A 9 2.68 -6.35 2.60
C ALA A 9 3.98 -5.55 2.36
N ALA A 10 5.17 -6.13 2.64
CA ALA A 10 6.45 -5.52 2.29
C ALA A 10 6.76 -5.70 0.81
N THR A 11 6.66 -6.92 0.29
CA THR A 11 6.80 -7.26 -1.13
C THR A 11 6.29 -8.68 -1.36
N THR A 12 5.68 -8.94 -2.52
CA THR A 12 5.24 -10.28 -2.88
C THR A 12 6.25 -11.00 -3.78
N LYS A 13 6.17 -12.33 -3.81
CA LYS A 13 6.89 -13.13 -4.80
C LYS A 13 6.27 -12.91 -6.18
N ILE A 14 7.10 -12.70 -7.20
CA ILE A 14 6.61 -12.52 -8.58
C ILE A 14 5.85 -13.77 -9.06
N SER A 15 4.67 -13.57 -9.68
CA SER A 15 3.87 -14.69 -10.21
C SER A 15 4.52 -15.29 -11.46
N GLN A 16 4.20 -16.57 -11.75
CA GLN A 16 4.66 -17.24 -12.98
C GLN A 16 4.13 -16.56 -14.22
N THR A 17 2.91 -16.03 -14.17
CA THR A 17 2.26 -15.28 -15.26
C THR A 17 3.03 -13.98 -15.55
N ALA A 18 3.36 -13.22 -14.51
CA ALA A 18 4.16 -12.00 -14.64
C ALA A 18 5.57 -12.32 -15.19
N MET A 19 6.23 -13.33 -14.66
CA MET A 19 7.57 -13.74 -15.09
C MET A 19 7.60 -14.14 -16.58
N LYS A 20 6.63 -14.94 -17.03
CA LYS A 20 6.50 -15.33 -18.45
C LYS A 20 6.27 -14.13 -19.36
N ALA A 21 5.42 -13.17 -18.93
CA ALA A 21 5.18 -11.95 -19.68
C ALA A 21 6.45 -11.10 -19.81
N MET A 22 7.25 -10.99 -18.75
CA MET A 22 8.53 -10.28 -18.77
C MET A 22 9.54 -10.94 -19.72
N ILE A 23 9.73 -12.25 -19.62
CA ILE A 23 10.66 -13.00 -20.49
C ILE A 23 10.26 -12.83 -21.95
N SER A 24 8.97 -13.02 -22.27
CA SER A 24 8.46 -12.82 -23.63
C SER A 24 8.71 -11.41 -24.16
N ALA A 25 8.56 -10.39 -23.29
CA ALA A 25 8.85 -9.02 -23.68
C ALA A 25 10.33 -8.79 -23.98
N MET A 26 11.24 -9.35 -23.17
CA MET A 26 12.69 -9.26 -23.40
C MET A 26 13.13 -9.92 -24.70
N GLU A 27 12.51 -11.04 -25.07
CA GLU A 27 12.84 -11.81 -26.25
C GLU A 27 12.23 -11.21 -27.54
N ASN A 28 10.96 -10.75 -27.46
CA ASN A 28 10.16 -10.48 -28.66
C ASN A 28 9.79 -9.00 -28.84
N SER A 29 9.90 -8.15 -27.77
CA SER A 29 9.48 -6.74 -27.80
C SER A 29 10.61 -5.80 -27.38
N TYR A 30 11.83 -6.08 -27.82
CA TYR A 30 13.04 -5.33 -27.44
C TYR A 30 13.19 -3.98 -28.15
N GLY A 31 12.32 -3.64 -29.08
CA GLY A 31 12.36 -2.36 -29.81
C GLY A 31 12.01 -1.18 -28.90
N ASN A 32 12.48 0.01 -29.30
CA ASN A 32 12.03 1.24 -28.64
C ASN A 32 10.60 1.55 -29.09
N PRO A 33 9.61 1.70 -28.19
CA PRO A 33 8.22 1.99 -28.54
C PRO A 33 8.02 3.30 -29.34
N SER A 34 9.00 4.21 -29.30
CA SER A 34 8.95 5.46 -30.06
C SER A 34 9.48 5.34 -31.50
N SER A 35 10.04 4.17 -31.88
CA SER A 35 10.62 3.97 -33.24
C SER A 35 9.54 3.61 -34.28
N MET A 36 9.66 4.19 -35.48
CA MET A 36 8.68 3.99 -36.57
C MET A 36 8.87 2.70 -37.38
N HIS A 37 9.96 1.95 -37.18
CA HIS A 37 10.17 0.67 -37.85
C HIS A 37 9.37 -0.46 -37.18
N GLN A 38 9.17 -1.57 -37.86
CA GLN A 38 8.29 -2.68 -37.42
C GLN A 38 8.57 -3.19 -35.99
N ILE A 39 9.84 -3.31 -35.59
CA ILE A 39 10.21 -3.78 -34.26
C ILE A 39 9.77 -2.77 -33.19
N GLY A 40 9.92 -1.46 -33.44
CA GLY A 40 9.44 -0.42 -32.52
C GLY A 40 7.93 -0.37 -32.45
N MET A 41 7.23 -0.51 -33.58
CA MET A 41 5.76 -0.57 -33.62
C MET A 41 5.23 -1.76 -32.81
N ALA A 42 5.84 -2.95 -32.96
CA ALA A 42 5.47 -4.13 -32.15
C ALA A 42 5.66 -3.89 -30.63
N ALA A 43 6.75 -3.22 -30.24
CA ALA A 43 6.98 -2.84 -28.86
C ALA A 43 5.93 -1.82 -28.36
N ASN A 44 5.54 -0.86 -29.18
CA ASN A 44 4.47 0.08 -28.85
C ASN A 44 3.11 -0.63 -28.69
N ASP A 45 2.77 -1.56 -29.57
CA ASP A 45 1.54 -2.34 -29.47
C ASP A 45 1.48 -3.14 -28.17
N ALA A 46 2.61 -3.74 -27.77
CA ALA A 46 2.73 -4.43 -26.48
C ALA A 46 2.54 -3.46 -25.30
N LEU A 47 3.14 -2.27 -25.36
CA LEU A 47 2.98 -1.20 -24.35
C LEU A 47 1.51 -0.77 -24.22
N GLN A 48 0.82 -0.54 -25.36
CA GLN A 48 -0.59 -0.14 -25.34
C GLN A 48 -1.49 -1.28 -24.83
N THR A 49 -1.23 -2.52 -25.21
CA THR A 49 -1.95 -3.69 -24.69
C THR A 49 -1.83 -3.81 -23.17
N ALA A 50 -0.63 -3.65 -22.62
CA ALA A 50 -0.42 -3.65 -21.17
C ALA A 50 -1.19 -2.51 -20.48
N ARG A 51 -1.17 -1.30 -21.05
CA ARG A 51 -1.91 -0.15 -20.55
C ARG A 51 -3.42 -0.38 -20.56
N GLU A 52 -3.96 -1.00 -21.62
CA GLU A 52 -5.38 -1.38 -21.69
C GLU A 52 -5.77 -2.41 -20.64
N GLN A 53 -4.91 -3.38 -20.36
CA GLN A 53 -5.18 -4.39 -19.31
C GLN A 53 -5.32 -3.73 -17.94
N ILE A 54 -4.37 -2.86 -17.57
CA ILE A 54 -4.41 -2.12 -16.31
C ILE A 54 -5.66 -1.23 -16.24
N ALA A 55 -5.96 -0.51 -17.33
CA ALA A 55 -7.14 0.36 -17.37
C ALA A 55 -8.46 -0.41 -17.17
N ARG A 56 -8.56 -1.62 -17.75
CA ARG A 56 -9.74 -2.51 -17.53
C ARG A 56 -9.87 -2.94 -16.08
N CYS A 57 -8.78 -3.30 -15.42
CA CYS A 57 -8.78 -3.69 -13.99
C CYS A 57 -9.26 -2.54 -13.10
N LEU A 58 -8.94 -1.28 -13.45
CA LEU A 58 -9.31 -0.10 -12.67
C LEU A 58 -10.65 0.54 -13.10
N GLY A 59 -11.25 0.10 -14.22
CA GLY A 59 -12.48 0.68 -14.77
C GLY A 59 -12.29 2.05 -15.43
N CYS A 60 -11.12 2.35 -15.99
CA CYS A 60 -10.76 3.62 -16.61
C CYS A 60 -10.42 3.49 -18.09
N MET A 61 -10.03 4.62 -18.73
CA MET A 61 -9.55 4.63 -20.10
C MET A 61 -8.02 4.42 -20.15
N PRO A 62 -7.45 3.77 -21.17
CA PRO A 62 -6.00 3.58 -21.28
C PRO A 62 -5.21 4.89 -21.22
N LYS A 63 -5.75 5.97 -21.77
CA LYS A 63 -5.11 7.31 -21.77
C LYS A 63 -5.02 7.94 -20.36
N GLU A 64 -5.69 7.38 -19.38
CA GLU A 64 -5.67 7.84 -17.98
C GLU A 64 -4.60 7.14 -17.15
N ILE A 65 -3.86 6.17 -17.73
CA ILE A 65 -2.76 5.46 -17.06
C ILE A 65 -1.41 6.05 -17.49
N PHE A 66 -0.51 6.25 -16.52
CA PHE A 66 0.88 6.65 -16.69
C PHE A 66 1.78 5.67 -15.94
N PHE A 67 2.81 5.15 -16.61
CA PHE A 67 3.77 4.27 -15.97
C PHE A 67 4.81 5.05 -15.18
N THR A 68 5.15 4.56 -14.00
CA THR A 68 6.12 5.14 -13.06
C THR A 68 7.08 4.04 -12.58
N SER A 69 8.07 4.39 -11.77
CA SER A 69 8.96 3.40 -11.16
C SER A 69 8.36 2.66 -9.95
N GLY A 70 7.21 3.09 -9.44
CA GLY A 70 6.55 2.49 -8.27
C GLY A 70 5.58 3.45 -7.59
N GLY A 71 4.98 3.00 -6.48
CA GLY A 71 4.02 3.78 -5.70
C GLY A 71 4.57 5.13 -5.25
N THR A 72 5.80 5.16 -4.74
CA THR A 72 6.43 6.41 -4.28
C THR A 72 6.49 7.50 -5.35
N GLU A 73 6.88 7.14 -6.59
CA GLU A 73 6.88 8.11 -7.70
C GLU A 73 5.46 8.54 -8.05
N SER A 74 4.51 7.60 -8.07
CA SER A 74 3.10 7.86 -8.35
C SER A 74 2.48 8.83 -7.33
N ASP A 75 2.67 8.58 -6.03
CA ASP A 75 2.17 9.45 -4.96
C ASP A 75 2.74 10.86 -5.05
N ASN A 76 4.07 10.95 -5.20
CA ASN A 76 4.74 12.24 -5.34
C ASN A 76 4.18 13.01 -6.54
N GLN A 77 4.04 12.35 -7.70
CA GLN A 77 3.58 13.01 -8.92
C GLN A 77 2.13 13.45 -8.80
N ALA A 78 1.24 12.63 -8.23
CA ALA A 78 -0.15 12.97 -8.00
C ALA A 78 -0.29 14.19 -7.07
N ILE A 79 0.34 14.12 -5.90
CA ILE A 79 0.22 15.14 -4.86
C ILE A 79 0.83 16.47 -5.33
N VAL A 80 2.03 16.45 -5.92
CA VAL A 80 2.68 17.65 -6.44
C VAL A 80 1.86 18.27 -7.58
N SER A 81 1.30 17.46 -8.49
CA SER A 81 0.47 17.97 -9.58
C SER A 81 -0.79 18.66 -9.05
N ALA A 82 -1.50 18.04 -8.11
CA ALA A 82 -2.68 18.63 -7.51
C ALA A 82 -2.35 19.93 -6.75
N ALA A 83 -1.25 19.95 -6.00
CA ALA A 83 -0.79 21.13 -5.29
C ALA A 83 -0.48 22.30 -6.26
N MET A 84 0.24 22.01 -7.35
CA MET A 84 0.57 23.04 -8.36
C MET A 84 -0.68 23.56 -9.10
N LEU A 85 -1.65 22.70 -9.38
CA LEU A 85 -2.95 23.11 -9.93
C LEU A 85 -3.72 23.99 -8.95
N GLY A 86 -3.76 23.63 -7.68
CA GLY A 86 -4.36 24.42 -6.61
C GLY A 86 -3.71 25.78 -6.46
N ALA A 87 -2.38 25.84 -6.45
CA ALA A 87 -1.65 27.10 -6.34
C ALA A 87 -1.97 28.11 -7.46
N LYS A 88 -2.21 27.65 -8.70
CA LYS A 88 -2.67 28.47 -9.82
C LYS A 88 -4.04 29.13 -9.56
N GLN A 89 -4.83 28.55 -8.63
CA GLN A 89 -6.16 29.02 -8.23
C GLN A 89 -6.17 29.67 -6.83
N ASN A 90 -5.01 29.97 -6.26
CA ASN A 90 -4.83 30.46 -4.90
C ASN A 90 -5.37 29.49 -3.83
N LYS A 91 -5.43 28.20 -4.11
CA LYS A 91 -5.80 27.14 -3.18
C LYS A 91 -4.53 26.44 -2.69
N ARG A 92 -4.35 26.41 -1.36
CA ARG A 92 -3.12 25.86 -0.76
C ARG A 92 -3.37 24.97 0.45
N HIS A 93 -4.60 24.55 0.69
CA HIS A 93 -4.95 23.63 1.76
C HIS A 93 -5.02 22.20 1.22
N ILE A 94 -4.40 21.25 1.92
CA ILE A 94 -4.37 19.82 1.58
C ILE A 94 -4.78 19.03 2.83
N ILE A 95 -5.73 18.10 2.65
CA ILE A 95 -6.20 17.19 3.69
C ILE A 95 -5.60 15.82 3.44
N SER A 96 -5.11 15.18 4.53
CA SER A 96 -4.59 13.81 4.52
C SER A 96 -4.83 13.13 5.87
N THR A 97 -4.25 11.96 6.10
CA THR A 97 -4.34 11.26 7.39
C THR A 97 -2.97 11.14 8.07
N ALA A 98 -2.99 10.93 9.39
CA ALA A 98 -1.74 10.83 10.17
C ALA A 98 -0.97 9.52 9.91
N PHE A 99 -1.59 8.50 9.31
CA PHE A 99 -1.02 7.16 9.16
C PHE A 99 -0.69 6.76 7.71
N GLU A 100 -0.57 7.74 6.81
CA GLU A 100 -0.19 7.54 5.41
C GLU A 100 1.21 6.92 5.28
N HIS A 101 1.48 6.32 4.12
CA HIS A 101 2.83 5.92 3.76
C HIS A 101 3.78 7.14 3.69
N HIS A 102 5.06 6.93 4.02
CA HIS A 102 6.07 7.99 4.01
C HIS A 102 6.20 8.71 2.65
N ALA A 103 5.88 8.05 1.53
CA ALA A 103 5.84 8.69 0.21
C ALA A 103 4.82 9.83 0.15
N VAL A 104 3.70 9.72 0.86
CA VAL A 104 2.69 10.77 1.02
C VAL A 104 3.15 11.79 2.06
N LEU A 105 3.42 11.35 3.30
CA LEU A 105 3.75 12.25 4.42
C LEU A 105 4.98 13.14 4.14
N HIS A 106 6.04 12.58 3.56
CA HIS A 106 7.24 13.38 3.27
C HIS A 106 7.01 14.36 2.10
N THR A 107 6.19 13.99 1.12
CA THR A 107 5.77 14.91 0.04
C THR A 107 4.94 16.06 0.61
N LEU A 108 4.00 15.77 1.51
CA LEU A 108 3.20 16.78 2.18
C LEU A 108 4.07 17.71 3.06
N ARG A 109 5.06 17.16 3.79
CA ARG A 109 6.01 17.96 4.57
C ARG A 109 6.79 18.94 3.68
N ARG A 110 7.28 18.47 2.52
CA ARG A 110 7.96 19.34 1.54
C ARG A 110 7.04 20.44 1.01
N LEU A 111 5.77 20.13 0.74
CA LEU A 111 4.80 21.13 0.29
C LEU A 111 4.48 22.16 1.40
N LYS A 112 4.45 21.74 2.67
CA LYS A 112 4.32 22.65 3.81
C LYS A 112 5.44 23.69 3.84
N GLU A 113 6.68 23.28 3.58
CA GLU A 113 7.84 24.18 3.46
C GLU A 113 7.69 25.16 2.27
N GLN A 114 6.89 24.80 1.26
CA GLN A 114 6.56 25.64 0.10
C GLN A 114 5.29 26.50 0.30
N GLY A 115 4.77 26.59 1.53
CA GLY A 115 3.65 27.45 1.90
C GLY A 115 2.27 26.83 1.68
N PHE A 116 2.14 25.50 1.57
CA PHE A 116 0.87 24.81 1.67
C PHE A 116 0.52 24.53 3.14
N GLU A 117 -0.76 24.62 3.46
CA GLU A 117 -1.28 24.20 4.75
C GLU A 117 -1.70 22.73 4.67
N ILE A 118 -1.16 21.91 5.56
CA ILE A 118 -1.43 20.46 5.60
C ILE A 118 -2.24 20.16 6.85
N GLN A 119 -3.44 19.65 6.66
CA GLN A 119 -4.30 19.14 7.73
C GLN A 119 -4.27 17.61 7.73
N LEU A 120 -3.80 17.01 8.82
CA LEU A 120 -3.83 15.57 9.02
C LEU A 120 -5.02 15.23 9.91
N LEU A 121 -5.93 14.39 9.40
CA LEU A 121 -7.07 13.90 10.15
C LEU A 121 -6.63 12.82 11.14
N ASP A 122 -7.24 12.85 12.31
CA ASP A 122 -7.10 11.81 13.31
C ASP A 122 -7.85 10.55 12.85
N VAL A 123 -7.19 9.41 12.95
CA VAL A 123 -7.70 8.11 12.51
C VAL A 123 -8.34 7.30 13.64
N GLY A 124 -8.25 7.78 14.89
CA GLY A 124 -8.77 7.10 16.07
C GLY A 124 -8.13 5.74 16.35
N ALA A 125 -8.55 5.09 17.41
CA ALA A 125 -7.96 3.83 17.87
C ALA A 125 -8.15 2.66 16.87
N GLU A 126 -9.18 2.71 16.04
CA GLU A 126 -9.43 1.68 15.01
C GLU A 126 -8.68 1.94 13.70
N GLY A 127 -7.99 3.08 13.57
CA GLY A 127 -7.28 3.42 12.33
C GLY A 127 -8.24 3.60 11.14
N ASN A 128 -9.27 4.40 11.31
CA ASN A 128 -10.27 4.69 10.28
C ASN A 128 -10.64 6.17 10.29
N ILE A 129 -11.16 6.68 9.17
CA ILE A 129 -11.77 7.98 9.05
C ILE A 129 -13.16 7.84 8.42
N THR A 130 -13.98 8.86 8.59
CA THR A 130 -15.31 8.96 7.96
C THR A 130 -15.32 10.02 6.87
N ALA A 131 -16.22 9.87 5.91
CA ALA A 131 -16.46 10.91 4.91
C ALA A 131 -16.90 12.26 5.55
N ALA A 132 -17.63 12.20 6.67
CA ALA A 132 -18.03 13.38 7.44
C ALA A 132 -16.83 14.17 7.99
N GLN A 133 -15.79 13.49 8.52
CA GLN A 133 -14.56 14.16 8.96
C GLN A 133 -13.85 14.87 7.80
N VAL A 134 -13.85 14.26 6.60
CA VAL A 134 -13.29 14.89 5.41
C VAL A 134 -14.11 16.10 5.00
N GLU A 135 -15.45 15.99 4.99
CA GLU A 135 -16.37 17.07 4.64
C GLU A 135 -16.20 18.28 5.57
N GLU A 136 -16.13 18.04 6.89
CA GLU A 136 -15.91 19.08 7.90
C GLU A 136 -14.56 19.79 7.73
N ALA A 137 -13.53 19.06 7.27
CA ALA A 137 -12.20 19.61 7.05
C ALA A 137 -12.06 20.41 5.73
N ILE A 138 -12.98 20.22 4.76
CA ILE A 138 -12.92 20.92 3.47
C ILE A 138 -13.21 22.41 3.66
N ARG A 139 -12.33 23.24 3.09
CA ARG A 139 -12.40 24.71 3.08
C ARG A 139 -12.44 25.24 1.63
N PRO A 140 -12.79 26.51 1.42
CA PRO A 140 -12.79 27.11 0.07
C PRO A 140 -11.44 27.07 -0.64
N ASP A 141 -10.32 27.05 0.11
CA ASP A 141 -8.96 26.99 -0.38
C ASP A 141 -8.37 25.56 -0.38
N THR A 142 -9.20 24.53 -0.12
CA THR A 142 -8.78 23.13 -0.25
C THR A 142 -8.57 22.76 -1.72
N CYS A 143 -7.39 22.25 -2.08
CA CYS A 143 -7.07 21.83 -3.43
C CYS A 143 -6.97 20.31 -3.59
N LEU A 144 -6.70 19.58 -2.51
CA LEU A 144 -6.48 18.13 -2.55
C LEU A 144 -6.94 17.48 -1.24
N VAL A 145 -7.61 16.35 -1.38
CA VAL A 145 -7.72 15.32 -0.36
C VAL A 145 -6.87 14.13 -0.83
N THR A 146 -5.92 13.68 -0.01
CA THR A 146 -5.09 12.50 -0.29
C THR A 146 -5.15 11.55 0.88
N VAL A 147 -5.75 10.37 0.65
CA VAL A 147 -6.01 9.36 1.68
C VAL A 147 -5.74 8.00 1.09
N MET A 148 -4.96 7.17 1.79
CA MET A 148 -4.67 5.83 1.31
C MET A 148 -5.93 4.96 1.26
N PHE A 149 -5.97 4.03 0.30
CA PHE A 149 -7.10 3.12 0.14
C PHE A 149 -7.17 2.10 1.28
N ALA A 150 -6.00 1.57 1.63
CA ALA A 150 -5.85 0.62 2.72
C ALA A 150 -4.47 0.76 3.37
N ASN A 151 -4.42 0.64 4.70
CA ASN A 151 -3.18 0.79 5.44
C ASN A 151 -2.33 -0.49 5.38
N ASN A 152 -1.05 -0.35 5.04
CA ASN A 152 -0.09 -1.44 4.88
C ASN A 152 0.35 -2.10 6.19
N GLU A 153 0.15 -1.46 7.34
CA GLU A 153 0.56 -1.97 8.64
C GLU A 153 -0.59 -2.67 9.36
N ILE A 154 -1.68 -1.96 9.58
CA ILE A 154 -2.83 -2.43 10.35
C ILE A 154 -3.97 -2.99 9.49
N GLY A 155 -3.87 -2.89 8.17
CA GLY A 155 -4.80 -3.47 7.23
C GLY A 155 -6.13 -2.73 7.07
N SER A 156 -6.38 -1.62 7.74
CA SER A 156 -7.64 -0.86 7.64
C SER A 156 -7.95 -0.51 6.19
N VAL A 157 -9.19 -0.76 5.76
CA VAL A 157 -9.73 -0.35 4.45
C VAL A 157 -10.62 0.87 4.65
N LEU A 158 -10.27 1.99 4.02
CA LEU A 158 -10.94 3.27 4.23
C LEU A 158 -12.16 3.45 3.30
N PRO A 159 -13.13 4.29 3.67
CA PRO A 159 -14.38 4.51 2.92
C PRO A 159 -14.16 5.40 1.68
N ILE A 160 -13.38 4.90 0.71
CA ILE A 160 -12.90 5.66 -0.45
C ILE A 160 -14.04 6.17 -1.34
N ALA A 161 -15.11 5.38 -1.52
CA ALA A 161 -16.23 5.77 -2.36
C ALA A 161 -16.97 6.97 -1.76
N GLU A 162 -17.22 6.95 -0.47
CA GLU A 162 -17.88 8.00 0.29
C GLU A 162 -17.02 9.27 0.34
N ILE A 163 -15.71 9.13 0.57
CA ILE A 163 -14.77 10.26 0.51
C ILE A 163 -14.72 10.87 -0.89
N GLY A 164 -14.66 10.03 -1.92
CA GLY A 164 -14.68 10.48 -3.32
C GLY A 164 -15.98 11.22 -3.68
N GLU A 165 -17.12 10.81 -3.12
CA GLU A 165 -18.39 11.51 -3.31
C GLU A 165 -18.37 12.90 -2.68
N VAL A 166 -17.88 13.03 -1.46
CA VAL A 166 -17.69 14.33 -0.77
C VAL A 166 -16.74 15.22 -1.57
N CYS A 167 -15.56 14.72 -1.97
CA CYS A 167 -14.60 15.51 -2.74
C CYS A 167 -15.21 16.02 -4.06
N ARG A 168 -15.95 15.16 -4.77
CA ARG A 168 -16.64 15.53 -6.00
C ARG A 168 -17.71 16.61 -5.77
N ALA A 169 -18.49 16.50 -4.71
CA ALA A 169 -19.52 17.47 -4.35
C ALA A 169 -18.95 18.88 -4.09
N HIS A 170 -17.75 18.93 -3.49
CA HIS A 170 -17.05 20.19 -3.17
C HIS A 170 -16.07 20.65 -4.26
N GLY A 171 -15.92 19.91 -5.36
CA GLY A 171 -14.98 20.25 -6.44
C GLY A 171 -13.51 20.24 -6.01
N VAL A 172 -13.14 19.37 -5.07
CA VAL A 172 -11.79 19.16 -4.57
C VAL A 172 -11.22 17.90 -5.22
N LEU A 173 -9.95 17.94 -5.66
CA LEU A 173 -9.28 16.76 -6.22
C LEU A 173 -9.10 15.69 -5.15
N PHE A 174 -9.34 14.44 -5.55
CA PHE A 174 -9.16 13.26 -4.69
C PHE A 174 -8.10 12.32 -5.24
N HIS A 175 -7.04 12.12 -4.45
CA HIS A 175 -5.99 11.12 -4.67
C HIS A 175 -6.07 10.02 -3.62
N THR A 176 -5.81 8.78 -4.03
CA THR A 176 -5.65 7.65 -3.12
C THR A 176 -4.40 6.82 -3.44
N ASP A 177 -3.58 6.55 -2.42
CA ASP A 177 -2.57 5.50 -2.49
C ASP A 177 -3.26 4.14 -2.39
N ALA A 178 -3.40 3.45 -3.52
CA ALA A 178 -4.03 2.13 -3.61
C ALA A 178 -3.00 0.99 -3.72
N VAL A 179 -1.76 1.25 -3.33
CA VAL A 179 -0.64 0.27 -3.43
C VAL A 179 -0.96 -1.02 -2.69
N GLN A 180 -1.65 -0.97 -1.56
CA GLN A 180 -2.04 -2.16 -0.79
C GLN A 180 -3.42 -2.72 -1.17
N ALA A 181 -4.22 -1.97 -1.94
CA ALA A 181 -5.57 -2.36 -2.30
C ALA A 181 -5.66 -3.07 -3.66
N ALA A 182 -4.89 -2.56 -4.64
CA ALA A 182 -4.95 -3.08 -6.00
C ALA A 182 -4.54 -4.55 -6.08
N GLY A 183 -5.39 -5.36 -6.71
CA GLY A 183 -5.20 -6.82 -6.79
C GLY A 183 -5.71 -7.60 -5.59
N HIS A 184 -5.99 -6.95 -4.45
CA HIS A 184 -6.43 -7.62 -3.21
C HIS A 184 -7.90 -7.38 -2.87
N ILE A 185 -8.42 -6.20 -3.18
CA ILE A 185 -9.82 -5.81 -2.97
C ILE A 185 -10.32 -5.03 -4.19
N PRO A 186 -11.65 -4.92 -4.38
CA PRO A 186 -12.21 -4.27 -5.56
C PRO A 186 -11.87 -2.78 -5.66
N VAL A 187 -11.23 -2.38 -6.76
CA VAL A 187 -10.91 -0.99 -7.09
C VAL A 187 -11.60 -0.61 -8.40
N ASN A 188 -12.42 0.45 -8.38
CA ASN A 188 -13.02 1.01 -9.59
C ASN A 188 -13.06 2.54 -9.49
N VAL A 189 -12.15 3.19 -10.18
CA VAL A 189 -11.92 4.63 -10.06
C VAL A 189 -13.14 5.50 -10.39
N LYS A 190 -14.01 5.03 -11.29
CA LYS A 190 -15.24 5.77 -11.66
C LYS A 190 -16.33 5.62 -10.60
N LYS A 191 -16.56 4.38 -10.11
CA LYS A 191 -17.58 4.12 -9.09
C LYS A 191 -17.23 4.76 -7.75
N GLN A 192 -15.93 4.86 -7.46
CA GLN A 192 -15.39 5.39 -6.21
C GLN A 192 -15.01 6.88 -6.30
N ASN A 193 -15.32 7.55 -7.42
CA ASN A 193 -15.08 8.97 -7.65
C ASN A 193 -13.62 9.41 -7.42
N ILE A 194 -12.67 8.56 -7.77
CA ILE A 194 -11.24 8.82 -7.62
C ILE A 194 -10.74 9.65 -8.81
N ASP A 195 -9.98 10.69 -8.53
CA ASP A 195 -9.36 11.54 -9.56
C ASP A 195 -7.93 11.11 -9.90
N MET A 196 -7.18 10.63 -8.91
CA MET A 196 -5.83 10.07 -9.08
C MET A 196 -5.63 8.87 -8.16
N LEU A 197 -4.90 7.86 -8.65
CA LEU A 197 -4.67 6.63 -7.89
C LEU A 197 -3.29 6.06 -8.18
N SER A 198 -2.55 5.75 -7.12
CA SER A 198 -1.19 5.19 -7.18
C SER A 198 -1.17 3.66 -7.05
N LEU A 199 -0.31 3.01 -7.85
CA LEU A 199 -0.09 1.56 -7.87
C LEU A 199 1.40 1.21 -7.79
N SER A 200 1.71 0.03 -7.23
CA SER A 200 3.06 -0.56 -7.26
C SER A 200 3.01 -2.06 -7.51
N ALA A 201 3.61 -2.52 -8.60
CA ALA A 201 3.44 -3.89 -9.08
C ALA A 201 3.86 -4.97 -8.09
N HIS A 202 4.92 -4.73 -7.32
CA HIS A 202 5.46 -5.71 -6.37
C HIS A 202 4.56 -6.01 -5.16
N LYS A 203 3.43 -5.33 -5.04
CA LYS A 203 2.44 -5.60 -3.98
C LYS A 203 1.36 -6.57 -4.43
N PHE A 204 1.22 -6.80 -5.74
CA PHE A 204 0.28 -7.75 -6.34
C PHE A 204 0.98 -8.72 -7.31
N HIS A 205 2.07 -9.35 -6.84
CA HIS A 205 2.83 -10.38 -7.55
C HIS A 205 3.47 -9.96 -8.88
N GLY A 206 3.59 -8.65 -9.12
CA GLY A 206 4.33 -8.08 -10.24
C GLY A 206 5.80 -7.81 -9.92
N PRO A 207 6.58 -7.31 -10.90
CA PRO A 207 7.98 -6.99 -10.69
C PRO A 207 8.20 -5.73 -9.85
N ARG A 208 9.35 -5.65 -9.18
CA ARG A 208 9.82 -4.43 -8.50
C ARG A 208 10.26 -3.39 -9.53
N GLY A 209 10.26 -2.13 -9.13
CA GLY A 209 10.78 -1.03 -9.96
C GLY A 209 9.81 -0.57 -11.06
N ILE A 210 8.53 -0.93 -10.96
CA ILE A 210 7.45 -0.47 -11.82
C ILE A 210 6.19 -0.21 -11.02
N GLY A 211 5.49 0.87 -11.38
CA GLY A 211 4.18 1.23 -10.87
C GLY A 211 3.36 1.93 -11.95
N ALA A 212 2.20 2.39 -11.57
CA ALA A 212 1.36 3.22 -12.43
C ALA A 212 0.61 4.28 -11.61
N LEU A 213 0.37 5.39 -12.26
CA LEU A 213 -0.50 6.45 -11.78
C LEU A 213 -1.72 6.55 -12.71
N TYR A 214 -2.91 6.33 -12.15
CA TYR A 214 -4.15 6.72 -12.82
C TYR A 214 -4.38 8.21 -12.60
N VAL A 215 -4.71 8.91 -13.68
CA VAL A 215 -5.09 10.33 -13.65
C VAL A 215 -6.32 10.54 -14.52
N LYS A 216 -7.41 10.96 -13.93
CA LYS A 216 -8.68 11.24 -14.61
C LYS A 216 -8.48 12.27 -15.71
N ARG A 217 -9.10 12.04 -16.86
CA ARG A 217 -9.05 12.95 -17.99
C ARG A 217 -9.41 14.37 -17.60
N GLY A 218 -8.60 15.33 -18.01
CA GLY A 218 -8.79 16.76 -17.73
C GLY A 218 -7.94 17.30 -16.58
N ILE A 219 -7.31 16.43 -15.80
CA ILE A 219 -6.33 16.82 -14.78
C ILE A 219 -4.96 16.92 -15.42
N GLU A 220 -4.32 18.07 -15.29
CA GLU A 220 -2.96 18.31 -15.81
C GLU A 220 -1.93 17.69 -14.85
N LEU A 221 -1.16 16.72 -15.34
CA LEU A 221 -0.07 16.10 -14.58
C LEU A 221 1.22 16.90 -14.78
N THR A 222 1.90 17.22 -13.69
CA THR A 222 3.22 17.86 -13.68
C THR A 222 4.30 16.76 -13.81
N SER A 223 5.27 16.94 -14.72
CA SER A 223 6.44 16.07 -14.75
C SER A 223 7.34 16.38 -13.55
N LEU A 224 7.83 15.33 -12.88
CA LEU A 224 8.80 15.46 -11.79
C LEU A 224 10.25 15.43 -12.30
N MET A 225 10.44 15.09 -13.57
CA MET A 225 11.76 14.96 -14.22
C MET A 225 11.72 15.65 -15.59
N GLU A 226 12.86 16.16 -16.01
CA GLU A 226 13.02 16.68 -17.35
C GLU A 226 13.58 15.58 -18.29
N GLY A 227 13.14 15.56 -19.56
CA GLY A 227 13.60 14.57 -20.54
C GLY A 227 12.75 14.47 -21.79
N GLY A 228 12.70 13.28 -22.37
CA GLY A 228 11.99 12.99 -23.64
C GLY A 228 10.46 12.95 -23.48
N GLY A 229 9.76 12.72 -24.60
CA GLY A 229 8.30 12.74 -24.69
C GLY A 229 7.56 11.46 -24.22
N GLN A 230 8.24 10.53 -23.58
CA GLN A 230 7.63 9.30 -23.08
C GLN A 230 6.48 9.62 -22.11
N GLU A 231 5.56 8.69 -21.98
CA GLU A 231 4.33 8.90 -21.19
C GLU A 231 3.67 10.27 -21.46
N ARG A 232 3.65 10.68 -22.74
CA ARG A 232 3.07 11.94 -23.21
C ARG A 232 3.75 13.18 -22.59
N GLY A 233 5.08 13.08 -22.34
CA GLY A 233 5.88 14.13 -21.71
C GLY A 233 5.64 14.31 -20.23
N LYS A 234 4.94 13.35 -19.58
CA LYS A 234 4.60 13.43 -18.15
C LYS A 234 5.53 12.59 -17.28
N ARG A 235 6.16 11.57 -17.88
CA ARG A 235 7.19 10.76 -17.22
C ARG A 235 8.25 10.36 -18.24
N PRO A 236 9.33 11.16 -18.39
CA PRO A 236 10.41 10.91 -19.34
C PRO A 236 11.21 9.64 -19.05
N GLY A 237 11.97 9.20 -20.04
CA GLY A 237 12.82 8.01 -19.99
C GLY A 237 12.16 6.81 -20.66
N THR A 238 12.97 6.06 -21.43
CA THR A 238 12.51 4.88 -22.18
C THR A 238 11.73 3.94 -21.26
N GLU A 239 10.57 3.50 -21.72
CA GLU A 239 9.66 2.65 -20.96
C GLU A 239 10.29 1.28 -20.68
N ASN A 240 10.21 0.83 -19.43
CA ASN A 240 10.62 -0.51 -19.01
C ASN A 240 9.56 -1.53 -19.44
N LEU A 241 9.50 -1.80 -20.75
CA LEU A 241 8.45 -2.63 -21.34
C LEU A 241 8.32 -4.01 -20.71
N PRO A 242 9.42 -4.75 -20.40
CA PRO A 242 9.30 -6.03 -19.72
C PRO A 242 8.60 -5.93 -18.37
N ALA A 243 8.97 -4.93 -17.54
CA ALA A 243 8.35 -4.75 -16.24
C ALA A 243 6.88 -4.27 -16.36
N ILE A 244 6.56 -3.44 -17.35
CA ILE A 244 5.20 -3.00 -17.65
C ILE A 244 4.31 -4.19 -18.02
N MET A 245 4.79 -5.09 -18.90
CA MET A 245 4.04 -6.29 -19.27
C MET A 245 3.87 -7.24 -18.10
N GLY A 246 4.90 -7.41 -17.26
CA GLY A 246 4.82 -8.19 -16.04
C GLY A 246 3.80 -7.63 -15.05
N MET A 247 3.79 -6.31 -14.85
CA MET A 247 2.79 -5.62 -14.02
C MET A 247 1.38 -5.83 -14.51
N ALA A 248 1.14 -5.65 -15.81
CA ALA A 248 -0.19 -5.79 -16.40
C ALA A 248 -0.70 -7.24 -16.31
N ALA A 249 0.17 -8.22 -16.54
CA ALA A 249 -0.14 -9.64 -16.40
C ALA A 249 -0.49 -10.02 -14.96
N ALA A 250 0.30 -9.56 -13.98
CA ALA A 250 0.04 -9.77 -12.57
C ALA A 250 -1.30 -9.16 -12.12
N LEU A 251 -1.53 -7.87 -12.41
CA LEU A 251 -2.78 -7.22 -11.99
C LEU A 251 -4.00 -7.88 -12.61
N LYS A 252 -3.93 -8.29 -13.89
CA LYS A 252 -5.02 -9.02 -14.54
C LYS A 252 -5.28 -10.36 -13.86
N GLU A 253 -4.24 -11.12 -13.51
CA GLU A 253 -4.35 -12.40 -12.80
C GLU A 253 -5.05 -12.21 -11.45
N GLU A 254 -4.56 -11.26 -10.62
CA GLU A 254 -5.13 -10.96 -9.31
C GLU A 254 -6.59 -10.48 -9.41
N CYS A 255 -6.91 -9.56 -10.32
CA CYS A 255 -8.29 -9.13 -10.53
C CYS A 255 -9.22 -10.26 -10.99
N THR A 256 -8.71 -11.24 -11.72
CA THR A 256 -9.49 -12.39 -12.21
C THR A 256 -9.77 -13.39 -11.09
N LEU A 257 -8.82 -13.60 -10.18
CA LEU A 257 -8.88 -14.56 -9.09
C LEU A 257 -9.30 -13.93 -7.75
N MET A 258 -9.59 -12.63 -7.73
CA MET A 258 -9.75 -11.82 -6.51
C MET A 258 -10.73 -12.44 -5.52
N GLU A 259 -11.95 -12.75 -5.95
CA GLU A 259 -12.99 -13.30 -5.07
C GLU A 259 -12.57 -14.62 -4.40
N GLN A 260 -11.92 -15.50 -5.18
CA GLN A 260 -11.42 -16.79 -4.67
C GLN A 260 -10.25 -16.58 -3.69
N ASN A 261 -9.29 -15.71 -4.06
CA ASN A 261 -8.12 -15.43 -3.25
C ASN A 261 -8.51 -14.74 -1.95
N GLU A 262 -9.41 -13.75 -2.01
CA GLU A 262 -9.92 -13.00 -0.87
C GLU A 262 -10.57 -13.95 0.16
N ALA A 263 -11.44 -14.86 -0.29
CA ALA A 263 -12.13 -15.79 0.60
C ALA A 263 -11.14 -16.70 1.35
N LYS A 264 -10.17 -17.30 0.63
CA LYS A 264 -9.17 -18.19 1.24
C LYS A 264 -8.28 -17.43 2.23
N VAL A 265 -7.72 -16.29 1.81
CA VAL A 265 -6.76 -15.54 2.61
C VAL A 265 -7.43 -14.93 3.85
N THR A 266 -8.68 -14.46 3.70
CA THR A 266 -9.50 -13.97 4.83
C THR A 266 -9.73 -15.05 5.88
N ALA A 267 -10.05 -16.28 5.48
CA ALA A 267 -10.25 -17.38 6.42
C ALA A 267 -8.97 -17.67 7.23
N MET A 268 -7.81 -17.72 6.58
CA MET A 268 -6.51 -17.90 7.25
C MET A 268 -6.19 -16.73 8.19
N ARG A 269 -6.43 -15.48 7.75
CA ARG A 269 -6.28 -14.27 8.57
C ARG A 269 -7.11 -14.33 9.84
N ASP A 270 -8.38 -14.61 9.70
CA ASP A 270 -9.35 -14.62 10.82
C ASP A 270 -8.99 -15.70 11.84
N ARG A 271 -8.49 -16.83 11.38
CA ARG A 271 -7.99 -17.92 12.22
C ARG A 271 -6.76 -17.47 13.02
N LEU A 272 -5.80 -16.78 12.38
CA LEU A 272 -4.66 -16.18 13.09
C LEU A 272 -5.10 -15.13 14.11
N ILE A 273 -5.99 -14.22 13.74
CA ILE A 273 -6.51 -13.19 14.65
C ILE A 273 -7.17 -13.85 15.86
N GLN A 274 -7.99 -14.87 15.64
CA GLN A 274 -8.67 -15.58 16.73
C GLN A 274 -7.66 -16.23 17.69
N GLY A 275 -6.66 -16.93 17.15
CA GLY A 275 -5.66 -17.62 17.98
C GLY A 275 -4.72 -16.66 18.73
N LEU A 276 -4.18 -15.65 18.04
CA LEU A 276 -3.28 -14.67 18.64
C LEU A 276 -3.98 -13.79 19.69
N SER A 277 -5.28 -13.56 19.56
CA SER A 277 -6.10 -12.86 20.57
C SER A 277 -6.22 -13.61 21.90
N GLN A 278 -5.85 -14.91 21.95
CA GLN A 278 -5.83 -15.67 23.20
C GLN A 278 -4.55 -15.45 24.01
N ILE A 279 -3.51 -14.85 23.41
CA ILE A 279 -2.28 -14.51 24.13
C ILE A 279 -2.60 -13.37 25.11
N PRO A 280 -2.38 -13.53 26.43
CA PRO A 280 -2.64 -12.47 27.39
C PRO A 280 -1.88 -11.18 27.01
N TYR A 281 -2.49 -10.01 27.24
CA TYR A 281 -1.89 -8.71 26.95
C TYR A 281 -1.45 -8.55 25.47
N SER A 282 -2.20 -9.16 24.55
CA SER A 282 -2.09 -8.90 23.12
C SER A 282 -3.15 -7.88 22.69
N ILE A 283 -2.79 -7.02 21.77
CA ILE A 283 -3.67 -5.98 21.21
C ILE A 283 -3.72 -6.14 19.70
N LEU A 284 -4.91 -6.43 19.14
CA LEU A 284 -5.13 -6.39 17.71
C LEU A 284 -5.17 -4.92 17.25
N ASN A 285 -4.29 -4.53 16.34
CA ASN A 285 -4.25 -3.19 15.78
C ASN A 285 -5.12 -3.07 14.53
N GLY A 286 -5.92 -2.00 14.47
CA GLY A 286 -6.87 -1.74 13.40
C GLY A 286 -8.18 -2.53 13.50
N PRO A 287 -9.15 -2.28 12.59
CA PRO A 287 -10.49 -2.85 12.66
C PRO A 287 -10.49 -4.36 12.43
N ARG A 288 -11.47 -5.05 13.00
CA ARG A 288 -11.60 -6.51 12.81
C ARG A 288 -12.21 -6.87 11.45
N GLU A 289 -13.16 -6.08 10.96
CA GLU A 289 -13.92 -6.38 9.74
C GLU A 289 -13.38 -5.66 8.51
N LYS A 290 -13.45 -4.36 8.44
CA LYS A 290 -12.99 -3.57 7.28
C LYS A 290 -11.45 -3.59 7.15
N ARG A 291 -10.92 -4.76 6.81
CA ARG A 291 -9.50 -5.08 6.81
C ARG A 291 -9.09 -5.79 5.53
N LEU A 292 -7.86 -5.53 5.06
CA LEU A 292 -7.26 -6.29 3.95
C LEU A 292 -7.27 -7.80 4.23
N PRO A 293 -7.53 -8.63 3.21
CA PRO A 293 -7.70 -10.07 3.38
C PRO A 293 -6.55 -10.76 4.13
N GLY A 294 -5.31 -10.39 3.85
CA GLY A 294 -4.12 -11.07 4.41
C GLY A 294 -3.45 -10.37 5.59
N ASN A 295 -3.97 -9.23 6.06
CA ASN A 295 -3.24 -8.44 7.06
C ASN A 295 -3.64 -8.81 8.50
N VAL A 296 -2.64 -9.12 9.33
CA VAL A 296 -2.75 -9.32 10.78
C VAL A 296 -1.69 -8.44 11.45
N ASN A 297 -2.08 -7.62 12.40
CA ASN A 297 -1.15 -6.79 13.16
C ASN A 297 -1.51 -6.81 14.66
N PHE A 298 -0.54 -7.23 15.47
CA PHE A 298 -0.68 -7.28 16.93
C PHE A 298 0.45 -6.53 17.61
N CYS A 299 0.17 -5.93 18.73
CA CYS A 299 1.17 -5.59 19.74
C CYS A 299 1.10 -6.59 20.89
N PHE A 300 2.27 -7.00 21.38
CA PHE A 300 2.41 -7.85 22.57
C PHE A 300 3.11 -7.05 23.66
N GLU A 301 2.40 -6.72 24.75
CA GLU A 301 2.99 -5.98 25.88
C GLU A 301 4.14 -6.77 26.51
N GLY A 302 5.21 -6.08 26.86
CA GLY A 302 6.41 -6.68 27.48
C GLY A 302 7.35 -7.40 26.51
N VAL A 303 7.17 -7.22 25.18
CA VAL A 303 7.96 -7.84 24.13
C VAL A 303 8.63 -6.78 23.27
N SER A 304 9.91 -6.97 22.92
CA SER A 304 10.58 -6.20 21.87
C SER A 304 10.25 -6.81 20.51
N GLY A 305 9.69 -6.00 19.59
CA GLY A 305 9.37 -6.43 18.22
C GLY A 305 10.59 -6.91 17.44
N GLU A 306 11.76 -6.29 17.62
CA GLU A 306 13.01 -6.75 17.00
C GLU A 306 13.38 -8.16 17.47
N SER A 307 13.40 -8.39 18.79
CA SER A 307 13.69 -9.71 19.37
C SER A 307 12.65 -10.75 18.93
N LEU A 308 11.39 -10.34 18.84
CA LEU A 308 10.30 -11.20 18.34
C LEU A 308 10.56 -11.64 16.90
N LEU A 309 10.90 -10.72 16.01
CA LEU A 309 11.18 -11.02 14.60
C LEU A 309 12.42 -11.93 14.43
N LEU A 310 13.48 -11.67 15.19
CA LEU A 310 14.70 -12.51 15.16
C LEU A 310 14.42 -13.96 15.61
N LEU A 311 13.64 -14.14 16.68
CA LEU A 311 13.28 -15.47 17.15
C LEU A 311 12.32 -16.17 16.18
N LEU A 312 11.35 -15.45 15.59
CA LEU A 312 10.45 -16.01 14.59
C LEU A 312 11.22 -16.44 13.32
N ASP A 313 12.16 -15.63 12.81
CA ASP A 313 13.01 -16.01 11.67
C ASP A 313 13.85 -17.24 11.98
N SER A 314 14.39 -17.37 13.19
CA SER A 314 15.13 -18.56 13.64
C SER A 314 14.25 -19.84 13.65
N ARG A 315 12.93 -19.67 13.78
CA ARG A 315 11.93 -20.76 13.70
C ARG A 315 11.34 -20.90 12.28
N GLY A 316 11.87 -20.15 11.30
CA GLY A 316 11.45 -20.23 9.89
C GLY A 316 10.24 -19.38 9.53
N ILE A 317 9.79 -18.45 10.37
CA ILE A 317 8.66 -17.53 10.12
C ILE A 317 9.21 -16.15 9.75
N CYS A 318 9.03 -15.74 8.49
CA CYS A 318 9.43 -14.43 7.99
C CYS A 318 8.23 -13.47 8.09
N ALA A 319 8.25 -12.58 9.07
CA ALA A 319 7.25 -11.54 9.31
C ALA A 319 7.93 -10.18 9.49
N SER A 320 7.18 -9.12 9.77
CA SER A 320 7.70 -7.75 9.92
C SER A 320 7.13 -7.07 11.17
N SER A 321 7.75 -6.00 11.62
CA SER A 321 7.12 -4.99 12.47
C SER A 321 6.55 -3.87 11.61
N GLY A 322 5.62 -3.09 12.13
CA GLY A 322 5.04 -1.95 11.39
C GLY A 322 6.07 -1.00 10.79
N SER A 323 7.23 -0.81 11.45
CA SER A 323 8.28 0.14 11.09
C SER A 323 9.35 -0.38 10.12
N ALA A 324 9.16 -1.51 9.44
CA ALA A 324 10.19 -2.14 8.57
C ALA A 324 10.76 -1.25 7.46
N CYS A 325 10.13 -0.12 7.13
CA CYS A 325 10.61 0.85 6.14
C CYS A 325 11.48 1.97 6.71
N ALA A 326 11.60 2.09 8.04
CA ALA A 326 12.50 3.05 8.68
C ALA A 326 13.86 2.36 8.90
N SER A 327 14.80 2.58 8.00
CA SER A 327 16.16 2.05 8.01
C SER A 327 16.81 2.17 9.41
N GLY A 328 16.76 1.10 10.20
CA GLY A 328 17.58 0.94 11.41
C GLY A 328 17.18 1.78 12.62
N ALA A 329 16.02 2.44 12.65
CA ALA A 329 15.58 3.21 13.80
C ALA A 329 14.74 2.35 14.75
N LEU A 330 15.08 2.41 16.04
CA LEU A 330 14.33 1.83 17.17
C LEU A 330 12.98 2.54 17.42
N ASP A 331 12.58 3.45 16.53
CA ASP A 331 11.38 4.27 16.72
C ASP A 331 10.10 3.45 16.45
N PRO A 332 9.12 3.53 17.33
CA PRO A 332 7.83 2.87 17.13
C PRO A 332 7.13 3.41 15.87
N SER A 333 6.31 2.55 15.24
CA SER A 333 5.58 2.91 14.04
C SER A 333 4.70 4.15 14.23
N HIS A 334 4.84 5.16 13.34
CA HIS A 334 3.99 6.34 13.34
C HIS A 334 2.50 5.98 13.14
N VAL A 335 2.22 4.87 12.44
CA VAL A 335 0.86 4.33 12.28
C VAL A 335 0.30 3.93 13.63
N LEU A 336 1.04 3.12 14.39
CA LEU A 336 0.60 2.66 15.71
C LEU A 336 0.49 3.81 16.73
N LEU A 337 1.40 4.78 16.66
CA LEU A 337 1.31 6.00 17.49
C LEU A 337 0.06 6.84 17.12
N SER A 338 -0.32 6.88 15.84
CA SER A 338 -1.53 7.60 15.40
C SER A 338 -2.83 6.94 15.87
N LEU A 339 -2.79 5.66 16.27
CA LEU A 339 -3.92 4.99 16.94
C LEU A 339 -4.02 5.33 18.43
N GLY A 340 -3.08 6.13 18.96
CA GLY A 340 -3.02 6.45 20.39
C GLY A 340 -2.32 5.40 21.27
N LEU A 341 -1.61 4.44 20.65
CA LEU A 341 -0.84 3.46 21.43
C LEU A 341 0.38 4.12 22.05
N ALA A 342 0.67 3.76 23.32
CA ALA A 342 1.89 4.18 23.98
C ALA A 342 3.12 3.62 23.24
N PRO A 343 4.24 4.37 23.15
CA PRO A 343 5.44 3.94 22.43
C PRO A 343 5.94 2.56 22.88
N GLU A 344 5.88 2.26 24.16
CA GLU A 344 6.34 0.99 24.76
C GLU A 344 5.50 -0.20 24.28
N ILE A 345 4.21 0.01 24.02
CA ILE A 345 3.30 -1.00 23.48
C ILE A 345 3.53 -1.15 21.97
N ALA A 346 3.65 -0.03 21.26
CA ALA A 346 3.87 -0.01 19.80
C ALA A 346 5.19 -0.68 19.40
N GLN A 347 6.22 -0.65 20.25
CA GLN A 347 7.50 -1.37 20.06
C GLN A 347 7.35 -2.88 20.02
N GLY A 348 6.32 -3.44 20.67
CA GLY A 348 6.04 -4.89 20.66
C GLY A 348 5.22 -5.36 19.47
N SER A 349 5.24 -4.64 18.34
CA SER A 349 4.40 -4.94 17.20
C SER A 349 4.92 -6.08 16.35
N LEU A 350 3.98 -6.89 15.84
CA LEU A 350 4.17 -7.94 14.84
C LEU A 350 3.14 -7.77 13.73
N ARG A 351 3.61 -7.61 12.50
CA ARG A 351 2.76 -7.66 11.30
C ARG A 351 3.00 -8.97 10.56
N ILE A 352 1.94 -9.73 10.35
CA ILE A 352 1.86 -10.89 9.49
C ILE A 352 1.02 -10.51 8.28
N SER A 353 1.53 -10.76 7.09
CA SER A 353 0.78 -10.50 5.86
C SER A 353 0.81 -11.73 4.96
N LEU A 354 -0.36 -12.36 4.86
CA LEU A 354 -0.59 -13.58 4.12
C LEU A 354 -0.94 -13.30 2.66
N ASP A 355 -0.72 -14.32 1.82
CA ASP A 355 -1.24 -14.37 0.47
C ASP A 355 -1.77 -15.77 0.12
N ILE A 356 -2.16 -15.97 -1.14
CA ILE A 356 -2.72 -17.22 -1.64
C ILE A 356 -1.74 -18.41 -1.56
N SER A 357 -0.43 -18.15 -1.48
CA SER A 357 0.60 -19.19 -1.39
C SER A 357 0.74 -19.79 0.01
N ASN A 358 0.22 -19.12 1.03
CA ASN A 358 0.21 -19.66 2.38
C ASN A 358 -0.78 -20.83 2.53
N THR A 359 -0.49 -21.73 3.45
CA THR A 359 -1.28 -22.95 3.70
C THR A 359 -1.83 -22.98 5.12
N GLU A 360 -2.84 -23.83 5.34
CA GLU A 360 -3.45 -24.02 6.67
C GLU A 360 -2.43 -24.61 7.67
N GLU A 361 -1.53 -25.47 7.22
CA GLU A 361 -0.46 -26.03 8.04
C GLU A 361 0.55 -24.96 8.48
N GLU A 362 0.80 -23.97 7.63
CA GLU A 362 1.62 -22.80 8.01
C GLU A 362 0.93 -21.95 9.07
N ILE A 363 -0.40 -21.79 8.98
CA ILE A 363 -1.20 -21.11 10.01
C ILE A 363 -1.15 -21.86 11.33
N ASP A 364 -1.32 -23.19 11.31
CA ASP A 364 -1.20 -24.02 12.52
C ASP A 364 0.15 -23.86 13.19
N TYR A 365 1.22 -23.92 12.41
CA TYR A 365 2.57 -23.74 12.91
C TYR A 365 2.80 -22.34 13.51
N MET A 366 2.30 -21.27 12.86
CA MET A 366 2.40 -19.93 13.43
C MET A 366 1.63 -19.80 14.74
N LEU A 367 0.47 -20.40 14.85
CA LEU A 367 -0.34 -20.42 16.08
C LEU A 367 0.30 -21.22 17.22
N GLU A 368 1.12 -22.20 16.90
CA GLU A 368 1.92 -22.92 17.89
C GLU A 368 3.15 -22.11 18.35
N VAL A 369 3.90 -21.55 17.40
CA VAL A 369 5.22 -20.95 17.65
C VAL A 369 5.15 -19.54 18.23
N ILE A 370 4.24 -18.69 17.73
CA ILE A 370 4.19 -17.28 18.15
C ILE A 370 3.93 -17.14 19.65
N PRO A 371 2.95 -17.85 20.27
CA PRO A 371 2.74 -17.78 21.73
C PRO A 371 3.98 -18.20 22.52
N GLN A 372 4.70 -19.27 22.10
CA GLN A 372 5.90 -19.75 22.77
C GLN A 372 7.02 -18.69 22.74
N VAL A 373 7.20 -18.01 21.60
CA VAL A 373 8.21 -16.95 21.45
C VAL A 373 7.85 -15.73 22.30
N VAL A 374 6.58 -15.33 22.33
CA VAL A 374 6.11 -14.24 23.19
C VAL A 374 6.35 -14.55 24.68
N GLU A 375 6.01 -15.75 25.13
CA GLU A 375 6.22 -16.18 26.51
C GLU A 375 7.72 -16.23 26.84
N GLN A 376 8.56 -16.78 25.95
CA GLN A 376 10.01 -16.79 26.12
C GLN A 376 10.58 -15.40 26.30
N LEU A 377 10.17 -14.42 25.48
CA LEU A 377 10.65 -13.03 25.58
C LEU A 377 10.19 -12.34 26.86
N ARG A 378 8.95 -12.54 27.26
CA ARG A 378 8.43 -12.04 28.55
C ARG A 378 9.19 -12.61 29.74
N GLY A 379 9.52 -13.91 29.69
CA GLY A 379 10.35 -14.55 30.72
C GLY A 379 11.76 -13.98 30.83
N MET A 380 12.28 -13.35 29.77
CA MET A 380 13.60 -12.69 29.75
C MET A 380 13.54 -11.20 30.15
N SER A 381 12.37 -10.59 30.21
CA SER A 381 12.17 -9.18 30.55
C SER A 381 12.04 -9.00 32.06
N ASP A 382 13.00 -8.29 32.68
CA ASP A 382 12.97 -7.98 34.12
C ASP A 382 11.77 -7.08 34.47
N ASP A 383 11.45 -6.10 33.62
CA ASP A 383 10.33 -5.18 33.84
C ASP A 383 8.98 -5.90 33.78
N TRP A 384 8.86 -6.86 32.84
CA TRP A 384 7.66 -7.68 32.72
C TRP A 384 7.47 -8.56 33.97
N ARG A 385 8.54 -9.22 34.43
CA ARG A 385 8.51 -10.11 35.63
C ARG A 385 8.12 -9.34 36.89
N LYS A 386 8.71 -8.17 37.10
CA LYS A 386 8.36 -7.30 38.23
C LYS A 386 6.89 -6.86 38.24
N LYS A 387 6.34 -6.61 37.04
CA LYS A 387 4.95 -6.12 36.88
C LYS A 387 3.89 -7.23 37.05
N HIS A 388 4.23 -8.49 36.69
CA HIS A 388 3.22 -9.55 36.52
C HIS A 388 3.54 -10.87 37.24
N CYS A 389 4.72 -11.05 37.85
CA CYS A 389 5.15 -12.29 38.52
C CYS A 389 5.66 -12.10 39.93
N GLU A 390 5.69 -10.88 40.50
CA GLU A 390 6.01 -10.61 41.90
C GLU A 390 4.69 -10.39 42.67
N ASP A 391 3.96 -11.50 42.91
CA ASP A 391 2.95 -11.66 43.94
C ASP A 391 3.29 -12.90 44.79
#